data_2f094734876a010043e1c7bc864359f4
#
_entry.id   2f094734876a010043e1c7bc864359f4
#
_cell.length_a   1.000
_cell.length_b   1.000
_cell.length_c   1.000
_cell.angle_alpha   90.00
_cell.angle_beta   90.00
_cell.angle_gamma   90.00
#
_symmetry.space_group_name_H-M   'P 1'
#
loop_
_entity.id
_entity.type
_entity.pdbx_description
1 polymer ?
#
loop_
_entity_poly.entity_id
_entity_poly.type
_entity_poly.pdbx_seq_one_letter_code
_entity_poly.pdbx_strand_id
1 'polypeptide(L)'
;MAKKHVGIGIAAIAAGAGAATYMKKKSQKKQKKAQMDARYQDYRNTERGKQVKNKKGIYYSNGNYEAFARPEKPEGVEEKSAYIVGSGLASLAAACFLVRDGQMPGDHIHILEAMDIAGGACDGIFDPTRGYVMRGGREMENHFECLWDLFRSIPSLEVPNASVLDEFYWLNKHDPNYSLCRATVNRGEDAHTDGKFNLSQKGCMEIMKLFLTPDEDLYDKTIEDVFDEEVFDSTFWLYWRTMFAFENWHSALEMKLYFQRFIHHIAGLPDFSALKFTRYNQYESLILPMQKYLEAAGVDFQFHTEVTNVVFERKDGKKVASAIECKVNGVEKGILLTEKDLVFVTNGSCTEGTVYGLSLIHI
;
A
#
# COMPACT_ATOMS: atom_id res chain seq x y z
N MET A 1 36.45 7.02 -4.28
CA MET A 1 36.43 8.13 -3.29
C MET A 1 35.34 9.18 -3.53
N ALA A 2 34.52 9.09 -4.59
CA ALA A 2 33.49 10.09 -4.92
C ALA A 2 32.11 9.89 -4.25
N LYS A 3 31.83 8.74 -3.64
CA LYS A 3 30.53 8.46 -2.99
C LYS A 3 30.28 9.19 -1.65
N LYS A 4 31.31 9.83 -1.08
CA LYS A 4 31.17 10.56 0.21
C LYS A 4 30.70 12.02 0.08
N HIS A 5 30.70 12.60 -1.12
CA HIS A 5 30.47 14.04 -1.26
C HIS A 5 29.01 14.44 -1.51
N VAL A 6 28.16 13.57 -2.06
CA VAL A 6 26.74 13.88 -2.30
C VAL A 6 25.92 13.84 -1.00
N GLY A 7 26.20 12.88 -0.12
CA GLY A 7 25.54 12.81 1.21
C GLY A 7 25.95 13.94 2.17
N ILE A 8 27.17 14.45 2.03
CA ILE A 8 27.69 15.54 2.87
C ILE A 8 27.15 16.91 2.41
N GLY A 9 26.88 17.10 1.11
CA GLY A 9 26.29 18.32 0.57
C GLY A 9 24.86 18.55 1.10
N ILE A 10 24.03 17.53 1.15
CA ILE A 10 22.66 17.62 1.68
C ILE A 10 22.67 17.85 3.21
N ALA A 11 23.61 17.26 3.93
CA ALA A 11 23.75 17.46 5.37
C ALA A 11 24.33 18.83 5.76
N ALA A 12 25.26 19.38 4.96
CA ALA A 12 25.91 20.66 5.25
C ALA A 12 25.03 21.88 4.93
N ILE A 13 24.13 21.79 3.94
CA ILE A 13 23.19 22.88 3.60
C ILE A 13 22.09 22.99 4.66
N ALA A 14 21.74 21.89 5.32
CA ALA A 14 20.78 21.90 6.44
C ALA A 14 21.29 22.66 7.69
N ALA A 15 22.59 22.82 7.85
CA ALA A 15 23.19 23.42 9.04
C ALA A 15 23.32 24.95 8.99
N GLY A 16 23.34 25.58 7.81
CA GLY A 16 23.74 26.98 7.68
C GLY A 16 22.62 28.03 7.63
N ALA A 17 21.44 27.70 7.15
CA ALA A 17 20.36 28.69 6.92
C ALA A 17 19.18 28.59 7.91
N GLY A 18 19.25 27.70 8.89
CA GLY A 18 18.06 27.25 9.61
C GLY A 18 17.95 27.53 11.10
N ALA A 19 18.97 28.04 11.80
CA ALA A 19 18.96 28.07 13.27
C ALA A 19 17.80 28.89 13.85
N ALA A 20 17.54 30.09 13.37
CA ALA A 20 16.44 30.94 13.86
C ALA A 20 15.07 30.40 13.43
N THR A 21 14.94 29.94 12.18
CA THR A 21 13.72 29.32 11.66
C THR A 21 13.45 27.97 12.32
N TYR A 22 14.51 27.19 12.58
CA TYR A 22 14.44 25.93 13.31
C TYR A 22 13.96 26.14 14.76
N MET A 23 14.50 27.15 15.45
CA MET A 23 14.09 27.45 16.84
C MET A 23 12.65 27.95 16.92
N LYS A 24 12.21 28.79 15.96
CA LYS A 24 10.80 29.23 15.87
C LYS A 24 9.85 28.07 15.59
N LYS A 25 10.23 27.17 14.66
CA LYS A 25 9.45 25.95 14.37
C LYS A 25 9.48 24.95 15.52
N LYS A 26 10.59 24.81 16.24
CA LYS A 26 10.69 23.99 17.46
C LYS A 26 9.77 24.49 18.56
N SER A 27 9.66 25.81 18.74
CA SER A 27 8.74 26.44 19.67
C SER A 27 7.28 26.22 19.27
N GLN A 28 6.94 26.41 17.97
CA GLN A 28 5.60 26.15 17.45
C GLN A 28 5.22 24.66 17.54
N LYS A 29 6.15 23.76 17.25
CA LYS A 29 5.94 22.31 17.38
C LYS A 29 5.71 21.92 18.86
N LYS A 30 6.43 22.57 19.79
CA LYS A 30 6.22 22.37 21.23
C LYS A 30 4.86 22.89 21.68
N GLN A 31 4.40 24.04 21.17
CA GLN A 31 3.08 24.57 21.43
C GLN A 31 1.96 23.72 20.84
N LYS A 32 2.09 23.28 19.57
CA LYS A 32 1.12 22.36 18.95
C LYS A 32 1.05 21.03 19.72
N LYS A 33 2.20 20.50 20.13
CA LYS A 33 2.23 19.28 20.94
C LYS A 33 1.53 19.48 22.28
N ALA A 34 1.79 20.59 22.99
CA ALA A 34 1.12 20.89 24.24
C ALA A 34 -0.40 21.07 24.08
N GLN A 35 -0.85 21.69 22.97
CA GLN A 35 -2.28 21.80 22.64
C GLN A 35 -2.90 20.43 22.28
N MET A 36 -2.18 19.56 21.57
CA MET A 36 -2.63 18.20 21.31
C MET A 36 -2.70 17.37 22.59
N ASP A 37 -1.69 17.47 23.44
CA ASP A 37 -1.67 16.78 24.72
C ASP A 37 -2.82 17.26 25.64
N ALA A 38 -3.13 18.56 25.64
CA ALA A 38 -4.27 19.12 26.37
C ALA A 38 -5.62 18.62 25.82
N ARG A 39 -5.79 18.62 24.48
CA ARG A 39 -6.99 18.04 23.82
C ARG A 39 -7.14 16.55 24.09
N TYR A 40 -6.03 15.81 24.12
CA TYR A 40 -6.03 14.39 24.43
C TYR A 40 -6.41 14.14 25.89
N GLN A 41 -5.94 14.96 26.82
CA GLN A 41 -6.34 14.90 28.25
C GLN A 41 -7.83 15.26 28.43
N ASP A 42 -8.32 16.26 27.69
CA ASP A 42 -9.74 16.62 27.68
C ASP A 42 -10.60 15.46 27.16
N TYR A 43 -10.20 14.83 26.05
CA TYR A 43 -10.88 13.64 25.52
C TYR A 43 -10.88 12.48 26.52
N ARG A 44 -9.77 12.23 27.22
CA ARG A 44 -9.66 11.17 28.25
C ARG A 44 -10.60 11.41 29.43
N ASN A 45 -10.97 12.64 29.69
CA ASN A 45 -11.88 13.01 30.75
C ASN A 45 -13.37 13.00 30.34
N THR A 46 -13.65 12.86 29.04
CA THR A 46 -15.03 12.69 28.56
C THR A 46 -15.59 11.34 28.98
N GLU A 47 -16.91 11.22 29.06
CA GLU A 47 -17.57 9.91 29.31
C GLU A 47 -17.20 8.87 28.29
N ARG A 48 -17.02 9.26 27.03
CA ARG A 48 -16.56 8.39 25.94
C ARG A 48 -15.11 7.92 26.15
N GLY A 49 -14.22 8.81 26.57
CA GLY A 49 -12.83 8.47 26.89
C GLY A 49 -12.73 7.55 28.13
N LYS A 50 -13.59 7.75 29.11
CA LYS A 50 -13.68 6.85 30.27
C LYS A 50 -14.26 5.48 29.89
N GLN A 51 -15.25 5.43 29.01
CA GLN A 51 -15.80 4.18 28.49
C GLN A 51 -14.76 3.39 27.69
N VAL A 52 -13.95 4.06 26.88
CA VAL A 52 -12.83 3.44 26.14
C VAL A 52 -11.79 2.87 27.10
N LYS A 53 -11.48 3.61 28.18
CA LYS A 53 -10.50 3.17 29.20
C LYS A 53 -10.97 1.95 30.01
N ASN A 54 -12.28 1.82 30.22
CA ASN A 54 -12.88 0.75 31.01
C ASN A 54 -13.33 -0.47 30.20
N LYS A 55 -13.35 -0.39 28.88
CA LYS A 55 -13.57 -1.56 28.03
C LYS A 55 -12.31 -2.40 28.05
N LYS A 56 -12.38 -3.59 28.58
CA LYS A 56 -11.46 -4.67 28.25
C LYS A 56 -11.62 -4.94 26.76
N GLY A 57 -10.79 -4.39 25.91
CA GLY A 57 -10.91 -4.52 24.48
C GLY A 57 -9.70 -3.99 23.75
N ILE A 58 -9.51 -4.47 22.57
CA ILE A 58 -8.47 -4.07 21.64
C ILE A 58 -8.69 -2.58 21.30
N TYR A 59 -7.68 -1.76 21.55
CA TYR A 59 -7.68 -0.38 21.10
C TYR A 59 -7.31 -0.38 19.62
N TYR A 60 -8.28 -0.11 18.78
CA TYR A 60 -8.03 0.12 17.35
C TYR A 60 -7.39 1.50 17.19
N SER A 61 -6.09 1.54 17.27
CA SER A 61 -5.31 2.69 16.85
C SER A 61 -4.15 2.18 16.00
N ASN A 62 -3.76 2.96 15.00
CA ASN A 62 -2.53 2.69 14.27
C ASN A 62 -1.37 2.62 15.28
N GLY A 63 -0.73 1.45 15.39
CA GLY A 63 0.37 1.23 16.31
C GLY A 63 -0.02 0.72 17.70
N ASN A 64 -1.16 0.05 17.85
CA ASN A 64 -1.46 -0.68 19.08
C ASN A 64 -0.60 -1.96 19.14
N TYR A 65 0.51 -1.87 19.86
CA TYR A 65 1.47 -2.95 20.02
C TYR A 65 0.84 -4.22 20.62
N GLU A 66 -0.06 -4.09 21.60
CA GLU A 66 -0.70 -5.24 22.24
C GLU A 66 -1.62 -5.99 21.27
N ALA A 67 -2.41 -5.28 20.51
CA ALA A 67 -3.27 -5.89 19.49
C ALA A 67 -2.44 -6.60 18.39
N PHE A 68 -1.28 -6.04 18.06
CA PHE A 68 -0.36 -6.62 17.08
C PHE A 68 0.36 -7.86 17.64
N ALA A 69 0.93 -7.76 18.84
CA ALA A 69 1.79 -8.80 19.40
C ALA A 69 1.00 -9.98 20.01
N ARG A 70 -0.19 -9.72 20.53
CA ARG A 70 -1.05 -10.69 21.21
C ARG A 70 -2.51 -10.40 20.94
N PRO A 71 -3.00 -10.65 19.72
CA PRO A 71 -4.40 -10.44 19.40
C PRO A 71 -5.28 -11.33 20.27
N GLU A 72 -6.25 -10.73 20.93
CA GLU A 72 -7.26 -11.45 21.69
C GLU A 72 -8.48 -11.68 20.80
N LYS A 73 -9.08 -12.88 20.90
CA LYS A 73 -10.30 -13.22 20.20
C LYS A 73 -11.43 -12.26 20.62
N PRO A 74 -12.05 -11.53 19.68
CA PRO A 74 -13.16 -10.64 19.97
C PRO A 74 -14.38 -11.42 20.49
N GLU A 75 -15.07 -10.87 21.50
CA GLU A 75 -16.32 -11.46 21.98
C GLU A 75 -17.37 -11.54 20.86
N GLY A 76 -17.99 -12.70 20.74
CA GLY A 76 -19.05 -12.95 19.76
C GLY A 76 -18.59 -13.00 18.30
N VAL A 77 -17.28 -13.18 18.04
CA VAL A 77 -16.76 -13.28 16.68
C VAL A 77 -17.31 -14.50 15.93
N GLU A 78 -17.62 -15.58 16.66
CA GLU A 78 -18.24 -16.79 16.08
C GLU A 78 -19.66 -16.57 15.57
N GLU A 79 -20.31 -15.49 16.00
CA GLU A 79 -21.67 -15.14 15.53
C GLU A 79 -21.66 -14.16 14.36
N LYS A 80 -20.47 -13.75 13.91
CA LYS A 80 -20.29 -12.77 12.84
C LYS A 80 -19.90 -13.45 11.54
N SER A 81 -20.34 -12.86 10.42
CA SER A 81 -19.84 -13.20 9.10
C SER A 81 -19.14 -12.01 8.46
N ALA A 82 -18.21 -12.27 7.59
CA ALA A 82 -17.49 -11.25 6.83
C ALA A 82 -17.68 -11.48 5.33
N TYR A 83 -18.18 -10.48 4.64
CA TYR A 83 -18.31 -10.46 3.20
C TYR A 83 -17.27 -9.51 2.62
N ILE A 84 -16.40 -10.04 1.79
CA ILE A 84 -15.27 -9.30 1.22
C ILE A 84 -15.46 -9.18 -0.29
N VAL A 85 -15.58 -7.96 -0.78
CA VAL A 85 -15.82 -7.67 -2.20
C VAL A 85 -14.49 -7.60 -2.93
N GLY A 86 -14.31 -8.52 -3.88
CA GLY A 86 -13.07 -8.74 -4.61
C GLY A 86 -12.10 -9.67 -3.88
N SER A 87 -11.10 -10.15 -4.59
CA SER A 87 -10.07 -11.06 -4.07
C SER A 87 -8.64 -10.56 -4.32
N GLY A 88 -8.46 -9.23 -4.43
CA GLY A 88 -7.16 -8.61 -4.54
C GLY A 88 -6.33 -8.74 -3.26
N LEU A 89 -5.10 -8.24 -3.28
CA LEU A 89 -4.17 -8.34 -2.15
C LEU A 89 -4.76 -7.80 -0.84
N ALA A 90 -5.48 -6.68 -0.88
CA ALA A 90 -6.11 -6.09 0.30
C ALA A 90 -7.23 -6.98 0.87
N SER A 91 -8.03 -7.58 0.01
CA SER A 91 -9.10 -8.52 0.40
C SER A 91 -8.54 -9.77 1.06
N LEU A 92 -7.56 -10.38 0.41
CA LEU A 92 -6.91 -11.59 0.93
C LEU A 92 -6.19 -11.30 2.25
N ALA A 93 -5.52 -10.15 2.37
CA ALA A 93 -4.91 -9.71 3.61
C ALA A 93 -5.96 -9.53 4.72
N ALA A 94 -7.09 -8.88 4.43
CA ALA A 94 -8.19 -8.73 5.39
C ALA A 94 -8.70 -10.08 5.87
N ALA A 95 -8.94 -11.03 4.97
CA ALA A 95 -9.34 -12.39 5.30
C ALA A 95 -8.30 -13.10 6.19
N CYS A 96 -7.01 -13.00 5.84
CA CYS A 96 -5.94 -13.58 6.64
C CYS A 96 -5.88 -13.00 8.05
N PHE A 97 -6.05 -11.68 8.20
CA PHE A 97 -6.08 -11.04 9.53
C PHE A 97 -7.34 -11.42 10.30
N LEU A 98 -8.49 -11.58 9.65
CA LEU A 98 -9.71 -12.07 10.31
C LEU A 98 -9.51 -13.50 10.84
N VAL A 99 -8.89 -14.39 10.07
CA VAL A 99 -8.59 -15.76 10.49
C VAL A 99 -7.54 -15.76 11.61
N ARG A 100 -6.38 -15.11 11.37
CA ARG A 100 -5.20 -15.19 12.23
C ARG A 100 -5.37 -14.42 13.54
N ASP A 101 -5.77 -13.16 13.43
CA ASP A 101 -5.80 -12.22 14.55
C ASP A 101 -7.21 -12.07 15.12
N GLY A 102 -8.23 -11.94 14.26
CA GLY A 102 -9.63 -11.91 14.65
C GLY A 102 -10.19 -13.24 15.13
N GLN A 103 -9.50 -14.35 14.83
CA GLN A 103 -9.91 -15.71 15.17
C GLN A 103 -11.36 -16.01 14.76
N MET A 104 -11.79 -15.41 13.63
CA MET A 104 -13.08 -15.67 13.02
C MET A 104 -13.05 -17.04 12.36
N PRO A 105 -14.11 -17.87 12.52
CA PRO A 105 -14.21 -19.12 11.76
C PRO A 105 -14.12 -18.88 10.26
N GLY A 106 -13.34 -19.71 9.56
CA GLY A 106 -13.09 -19.48 8.13
C GLY A 106 -14.36 -19.61 7.29
N ASP A 107 -15.23 -20.54 7.63
CA ASP A 107 -16.55 -20.73 6.98
C ASP A 107 -17.53 -19.56 7.16
N HIS A 108 -17.20 -18.61 8.04
CA HIS A 108 -17.92 -17.34 8.19
C HIS A 108 -17.32 -16.20 7.34
N ILE A 109 -16.26 -16.47 6.58
CA ILE A 109 -15.61 -15.47 5.73
C ILE A 109 -15.88 -15.81 4.27
N HIS A 110 -16.56 -14.90 3.57
CA HIS A 110 -16.99 -15.06 2.18
C HIS A 110 -16.28 -14.05 1.31
N ILE A 111 -15.47 -14.52 0.35
CA ILE A 111 -14.78 -13.68 -0.63
C ILE A 111 -15.57 -13.75 -1.93
N LEU A 112 -16.11 -12.60 -2.36
CA LEU A 112 -16.96 -12.48 -3.53
C LEU A 112 -16.11 -11.94 -4.68
N GLU A 113 -15.78 -12.80 -5.66
CA GLU A 113 -14.89 -12.48 -6.78
C GLU A 113 -15.61 -12.64 -8.11
N ALA A 114 -15.56 -11.61 -8.93
CA ALA A 114 -16.19 -11.60 -10.25
C ALA A 114 -15.50 -12.53 -11.26
N MET A 115 -14.19 -12.71 -11.13
CA MET A 115 -13.35 -13.51 -12.01
C MET A 115 -13.38 -15.00 -11.58
N ASP A 116 -12.69 -15.83 -12.34
CA ASP A 116 -12.42 -17.24 -12.04
C ASP A 116 -11.08 -17.45 -11.31
N ILE A 117 -10.37 -16.37 -11.04
CA ILE A 117 -9.06 -16.36 -10.40
C ILE A 117 -8.97 -15.27 -9.34
N ALA A 118 -8.34 -15.58 -8.21
CA ALA A 118 -8.05 -14.60 -7.18
C ALA A 118 -6.84 -13.72 -7.53
N GLY A 119 -6.70 -12.57 -6.86
CA GLY A 119 -5.51 -11.75 -6.91
C GLY A 119 -5.71 -10.33 -7.39
N GLY A 120 -6.83 -10.01 -8.03
CA GLY A 120 -7.10 -8.68 -8.57
C GLY A 120 -5.97 -8.20 -9.50
N ALA A 121 -5.36 -7.05 -9.20
CA ALA A 121 -4.22 -6.52 -9.98
C ALA A 121 -2.94 -7.37 -9.89
N CYS A 122 -2.88 -8.32 -8.97
CA CYS A 122 -1.77 -9.26 -8.79
C CYS A 122 -2.10 -10.66 -9.32
N ASP A 123 -3.17 -10.81 -10.10
CA ASP A 123 -3.51 -12.07 -10.76
C ASP A 123 -2.45 -12.46 -11.80
N GLY A 124 -2.48 -13.70 -12.19
CA GLY A 124 -1.63 -14.23 -13.25
C GLY A 124 -2.13 -15.59 -13.68
N ILE A 125 -2.00 -15.88 -14.95
CA ILE A 125 -2.41 -17.15 -15.54
C ILE A 125 -1.24 -17.85 -16.22
N PHE A 126 -1.29 -19.14 -16.23
CA PHE A 126 -0.44 -19.96 -17.10
C PHE A 126 -1.26 -20.40 -18.32
N ASP A 127 -0.85 -19.96 -19.49
CA ASP A 127 -1.41 -20.40 -20.77
C ASP A 127 -0.40 -21.32 -21.47
N PRO A 128 -0.74 -22.56 -21.82
CA PRO A 128 0.19 -23.51 -22.44
C PRO A 128 0.83 -23.01 -23.75
N THR A 129 0.18 -22.05 -24.42
CA THR A 129 0.64 -21.51 -25.71
C THR A 129 1.38 -20.19 -25.57
N ARG A 130 1.10 -19.40 -24.51
CA ARG A 130 1.64 -18.07 -24.28
C ARG A 130 2.61 -18.01 -23.10
N GLY A 131 2.63 -19.03 -22.26
CA GLY A 131 3.38 -19.04 -21.01
C GLY A 131 2.65 -18.29 -19.89
N TYR A 132 3.41 -17.70 -18.99
CA TYR A 132 2.86 -16.92 -17.88
C TYR A 132 2.42 -15.53 -18.34
N VAL A 133 1.17 -15.19 -18.05
CA VAL A 133 0.58 -13.90 -18.38
C VAL A 133 0.19 -13.19 -17.08
N MET A 134 0.61 -11.93 -16.93
CA MET A 134 0.32 -11.09 -15.77
C MET A 134 0.03 -9.66 -16.22
N ARG A 135 -0.71 -8.91 -15.42
CA ARG A 135 -1.11 -7.52 -15.75
C ARG A 135 0.05 -6.52 -15.68
N GLY A 136 1.16 -6.89 -15.07
CA GLY A 136 2.35 -6.06 -14.95
C GLY A 136 3.23 -6.51 -13.78
N GLY A 137 4.49 -6.04 -13.78
CA GLY A 137 5.40 -6.25 -12.65
C GLY A 137 4.91 -5.49 -11.42
N ARG A 138 5.14 -6.06 -10.26
CA ARG A 138 4.87 -5.45 -8.96
C ARG A 138 6.13 -5.61 -8.12
N GLU A 139 6.85 -4.53 -7.99
CA GLU A 139 8.05 -4.50 -7.16
C GLU A 139 7.66 -4.31 -5.68
N MET A 140 8.55 -4.75 -4.84
CA MET A 140 8.42 -4.66 -3.39
C MET A 140 9.65 -3.93 -2.82
N GLU A 141 9.59 -3.61 -1.54
CA GLU A 141 10.71 -2.99 -0.85
C GLU A 141 10.71 -3.41 0.64
N ASN A 142 11.76 -3.05 1.38
CA ASN A 142 11.99 -3.59 2.72
C ASN A 142 11.02 -3.08 3.79
N HIS A 143 10.25 -2.01 3.51
CA HIS A 143 9.38 -1.34 4.49
C HIS A 143 7.89 -1.57 4.24
N PHE A 144 7.52 -2.67 3.63
CA PHE A 144 6.14 -3.15 3.57
C PHE A 144 5.79 -3.93 4.84
N GLU A 145 5.91 -3.30 6.02
CA GLU A 145 5.86 -3.97 7.32
C GLU A 145 4.57 -4.77 7.53
N CYS A 146 3.41 -4.24 7.14
CA CYS A 146 2.14 -4.97 7.25
C CYS A 146 2.13 -6.22 6.37
N LEU A 147 2.72 -6.13 5.17
CA LEU A 147 2.83 -7.25 4.25
C LEU A 147 3.79 -8.31 4.79
N TRP A 148 4.94 -7.89 5.33
CA TRP A 148 5.93 -8.81 5.91
C TRP A 148 5.41 -9.46 7.18
N ASP A 149 4.65 -8.73 8.01
CA ASP A 149 3.97 -9.34 9.15
C ASP A 149 2.99 -10.42 8.71
N LEU A 150 2.22 -10.17 7.65
CA LEU A 150 1.31 -11.16 7.10
C LEU A 150 2.08 -12.37 6.58
N PHE A 151 3.07 -12.16 5.71
CA PHE A 151 3.77 -13.25 5.01
C PHE A 151 4.68 -14.08 5.90
N ARG A 152 5.07 -13.63 7.09
CA ARG A 152 5.74 -14.49 8.06
C ARG A 152 4.84 -15.62 8.61
N SER A 153 3.52 -15.47 8.47
CA SER A 153 2.54 -16.46 8.90
C SER A 153 1.93 -17.29 7.77
N ILE A 154 2.16 -16.91 6.50
CA ILE A 154 1.68 -17.66 5.34
C ILE A 154 2.72 -18.73 4.98
N PRO A 155 2.37 -20.02 5.00
CA PRO A 155 3.31 -21.08 4.65
C PRO A 155 3.79 -21.01 3.19
N SER A 156 5.06 -21.29 2.98
CA SER A 156 5.59 -21.53 1.64
C SER A 156 4.91 -22.75 1.00
N LEU A 157 4.63 -22.68 -0.28
CA LEU A 157 4.13 -23.83 -1.03
C LEU A 157 5.26 -24.74 -1.54
N GLU A 158 6.51 -24.26 -1.52
CA GLU A 158 7.68 -24.99 -2.06
C GLU A 158 8.60 -25.53 -0.99
N VAL A 159 8.78 -24.77 0.09
CA VAL A 159 9.77 -25.10 1.13
C VAL A 159 9.06 -25.50 2.42
N PRO A 160 9.14 -26.78 2.82
CA PRO A 160 8.53 -27.24 4.07
C PRO A 160 9.04 -26.45 5.28
N ASN A 161 8.13 -26.08 6.17
CA ASN A 161 8.40 -25.33 7.40
C ASN A 161 8.97 -23.92 7.21
N ALA A 162 8.91 -23.38 6.00
CA ALA A 162 9.23 -21.99 5.69
C ALA A 162 7.96 -21.17 5.46
N SER A 163 8.08 -19.88 5.62
CA SER A 163 7.05 -18.91 5.24
C SER A 163 7.36 -18.27 3.88
N VAL A 164 6.37 -17.60 3.30
CA VAL A 164 6.59 -16.78 2.10
C VAL A 164 7.61 -15.67 2.37
N LEU A 165 7.63 -15.11 3.60
CA LEU A 165 8.65 -14.13 3.98
C LEU A 165 10.06 -14.72 4.00
N ASP A 166 10.23 -15.98 4.46
CA ASP A 166 11.53 -16.65 4.46
C ASP A 166 12.07 -16.81 3.04
N GLU A 167 11.23 -17.23 2.09
CA GLU A 167 11.63 -17.35 0.68
C GLU A 167 12.04 -16.01 0.08
N PHE A 168 11.25 -14.95 0.34
CA PHE A 168 11.54 -13.61 -0.11
C PHE A 168 12.87 -13.10 0.49
N TYR A 169 13.10 -13.33 1.78
CA TYR A 169 14.33 -12.93 2.45
C TYR A 169 15.54 -13.66 1.87
N TRP A 170 15.48 -14.98 1.69
CA TRP A 170 16.59 -15.77 1.17
C TRP A 170 16.94 -15.36 -0.26
N LEU A 171 15.93 -15.20 -1.11
CA LEU A 171 16.15 -14.76 -2.50
C LEU A 171 16.89 -13.43 -2.54
N ASN A 172 16.33 -12.40 -1.90
CA ASN A 172 16.88 -11.05 -1.98
C ASN A 172 18.20 -10.88 -1.22
N LYS A 173 18.56 -11.81 -0.35
CA LYS A 173 19.86 -11.86 0.28
C LYS A 173 20.93 -12.50 -0.61
N HIS A 174 20.58 -13.57 -1.32
CA HIS A 174 21.50 -14.28 -2.20
C HIS A 174 21.65 -13.63 -3.57
N ASP A 175 20.59 -13.05 -4.07
CA ASP A 175 20.53 -12.39 -5.37
C ASP A 175 19.93 -10.98 -5.21
N PRO A 176 20.68 -10.05 -4.63
CA PRO A 176 20.21 -8.68 -4.44
C PRO A 176 20.00 -8.02 -5.81
N ASN A 177 18.85 -7.38 -5.97
CA ASN A 177 18.55 -6.68 -7.21
C ASN A 177 19.55 -5.55 -7.45
N TYR A 178 20.14 -5.58 -8.63
CA TYR A 178 21.03 -4.55 -9.13
C TYR A 178 20.99 -4.52 -10.66
N SER A 179 20.51 -3.42 -11.20
CA SER A 179 20.46 -3.20 -12.63
C SER A 179 20.59 -1.70 -12.91
N LEU A 180 21.59 -1.29 -13.68
CA LEU A 180 21.66 0.10 -14.10
C LEU A 180 20.42 0.45 -14.94
N CYS A 181 19.66 1.43 -14.46
CA CYS A 181 18.53 1.95 -15.21
C CYS A 181 19.05 2.63 -16.48
N ARG A 182 18.62 2.11 -17.60
CA ARG A 182 18.77 2.80 -18.89
C ARG A 182 17.59 3.74 -19.07
N ALA A 183 17.79 5.02 -18.79
CA ALA A 183 16.78 6.03 -19.08
C ALA A 183 16.96 6.52 -20.53
N THR A 184 15.85 6.71 -21.23
CA THR A 184 15.85 7.19 -22.62
C THR A 184 15.08 8.50 -22.72
N VAL A 185 15.53 9.35 -23.64
CA VAL A 185 14.88 10.60 -24.04
C VAL A 185 14.63 10.56 -25.57
N ASN A 186 13.92 11.52 -26.11
CA ASN A 186 13.74 11.71 -27.55
C ASN A 186 13.39 10.43 -28.31
N ARG A 187 12.49 9.59 -27.76
CA ARG A 187 12.01 8.33 -28.36
C ARG A 187 13.10 7.24 -28.52
N GLY A 188 13.99 7.13 -27.55
CA GLY A 188 14.91 6.00 -27.46
C GLY A 188 16.40 6.36 -27.45
N GLU A 189 16.73 7.63 -27.48
CA GLU A 189 18.10 8.10 -27.28
C GLU A 189 18.52 7.88 -25.81
N ASP A 190 19.76 7.50 -25.58
CA ASP A 190 20.30 7.35 -24.23
C ASP A 190 20.33 8.72 -23.53
N ALA A 191 19.76 8.80 -22.35
CA ALA A 191 19.76 10.02 -21.54
C ALA A 191 21.11 10.29 -20.85
N HIS A 192 22.09 9.38 -20.94
CA HIS A 192 23.42 9.49 -20.35
C HIS A 192 23.40 9.90 -18.88
N THR A 193 22.53 9.29 -18.09
CA THR A 193 22.33 9.65 -16.69
C THR A 193 23.52 9.30 -15.80
N ASP A 194 24.31 8.29 -16.18
CA ASP A 194 25.48 7.78 -15.45
C ASP A 194 25.19 7.48 -13.96
N GLY A 195 23.95 7.15 -13.62
CA GLY A 195 23.52 6.94 -12.25
C GLY A 195 23.49 8.22 -11.39
N LYS A 196 23.43 9.39 -12.01
CA LYS A 196 23.38 10.69 -11.33
C LYS A 196 22.02 11.33 -11.47
N PHE A 197 21.64 12.12 -10.49
CA PHE A 197 20.38 12.87 -10.51
C PHE A 197 20.46 14.22 -11.22
N ASN A 198 21.65 14.78 -11.36
CA ASN A 198 21.90 16.11 -11.97
C ASN A 198 20.95 17.21 -11.47
N LEU A 199 20.56 17.10 -10.19
CA LEU A 199 19.81 18.15 -9.51
C LEU A 199 20.72 19.30 -9.13
N SER A 200 20.29 20.51 -9.43
CA SER A 200 20.94 21.73 -8.95
C SER A 200 20.71 21.90 -7.44
N GLN A 201 21.50 22.79 -6.85
CA GLN A 201 21.30 23.18 -5.45
C GLN A 201 19.88 23.76 -5.23
N LYS A 202 19.36 24.52 -6.19
CA LYS A 202 18.03 25.09 -6.14
C LYS A 202 16.98 23.99 -6.18
N GLY A 203 17.09 23.03 -7.11
CA GLY A 203 16.17 21.88 -7.18
C GLY A 203 16.17 21.05 -5.90
N CYS A 204 17.32 20.82 -5.27
CA CYS A 204 17.39 20.17 -3.97
C CYS A 204 16.62 20.97 -2.88
N MET A 205 16.72 22.30 -2.90
CA MET A 205 16.01 23.14 -1.94
C MET A 205 14.50 23.12 -2.18
N GLU A 206 14.05 23.05 -3.41
CA GLU A 206 12.62 22.95 -3.75
C GLU A 206 12.03 21.61 -3.29
N ILE A 207 12.74 20.50 -3.46
CA ILE A 207 12.34 19.20 -2.92
C ILE A 207 12.23 19.26 -1.38
N MET A 208 13.21 19.87 -0.73
CA MET A 208 13.16 20.05 0.72
C MET A 208 11.97 20.95 1.14
N LYS A 209 11.69 21.99 0.38
CA LYS A 209 10.54 22.86 0.62
C LYS A 209 9.23 22.08 0.50
N LEU A 210 9.06 21.29 -0.56
CA LEU A 210 7.88 20.42 -0.72
C LEU A 210 7.72 19.49 0.49
N PHE A 211 8.80 18.84 0.90
CA PHE A 211 8.79 17.90 2.03
C PHE A 211 8.35 18.57 3.36
N LEU A 212 8.70 19.84 3.55
CA LEU A 212 8.40 20.60 4.75
C LEU A 212 7.10 21.42 4.68
N THR A 213 6.49 21.56 3.51
CA THR A 213 5.24 22.30 3.34
C THR A 213 4.10 21.54 4.03
N PRO A 214 3.21 22.19 4.80
CA PRO A 214 2.03 21.54 5.36
C PRO A 214 1.15 20.90 4.26
N ASP A 215 0.46 19.81 4.59
CA ASP A 215 -0.36 19.09 3.61
C ASP A 215 -1.51 19.97 3.11
N GLU A 216 -2.12 20.75 4.00
CA GLU A 216 -3.20 21.66 3.68
C GLU A 216 -2.83 22.77 2.69
N ASP A 217 -1.55 23.12 2.60
CA ASP A 217 -1.03 24.11 1.64
C ASP A 217 -0.78 23.51 0.24
N LEU A 218 -0.98 22.20 0.09
CA LEU A 218 -0.73 21.45 -1.14
C LEU A 218 -2.00 20.86 -1.78
N TYR A 219 -3.18 21.01 -1.13
CA TYR A 219 -4.40 20.36 -1.63
C TYR A 219 -4.77 20.73 -3.06
N ASP A 220 -4.54 21.99 -3.43
CA ASP A 220 -4.88 22.53 -4.75
C ASP A 220 -3.64 22.75 -5.63
N LYS A 221 -2.49 22.15 -5.26
CA LYS A 221 -1.24 22.33 -5.99
C LYS A 221 -0.91 21.13 -6.85
N THR A 222 -0.48 21.42 -8.07
CA THR A 222 0.17 20.47 -8.95
C THR A 222 1.68 20.46 -8.70
N ILE A 223 2.36 19.45 -9.23
CA ILE A 223 3.82 19.35 -9.15
C ILE A 223 4.47 20.55 -9.85
N GLU A 224 3.93 20.99 -10.97
CA GLU A 224 4.43 22.16 -11.72
C GLU A 224 4.19 23.50 -11.00
N ASP A 225 3.27 23.55 -10.01
CA ASP A 225 3.08 24.75 -9.18
C ASP A 225 4.14 24.91 -8.08
N VAL A 226 4.89 23.85 -7.79
CA VAL A 226 5.83 23.81 -6.65
C VAL A 226 7.29 23.67 -7.04
N PHE A 227 7.56 23.31 -8.29
CA PHE A 227 8.91 23.18 -8.83
C PHE A 227 9.14 24.09 -10.01
N ASP A 228 10.36 24.58 -10.14
CA ASP A 228 10.80 25.29 -11.32
C ASP A 228 11.23 24.30 -12.44
N GLU A 229 11.30 24.80 -13.68
CA GLU A 229 11.63 24.03 -14.88
C GLU A 229 12.95 23.24 -14.74
N GLU A 230 13.89 23.78 -14.01
CA GLU A 230 15.20 23.16 -13.74
C GLU A 230 15.08 21.76 -13.05
N VAL A 231 14.04 21.52 -12.25
CA VAL A 231 13.80 20.22 -11.64
C VAL A 231 13.31 19.23 -12.70
N PHE A 232 12.47 19.68 -13.62
CA PHE A 232 11.91 18.83 -14.68
C PHE A 232 12.95 18.44 -15.73
N ASP A 233 13.98 19.24 -15.93
CA ASP A 233 15.10 18.96 -16.81
C ASP A 233 16.17 18.04 -16.17
N SER A 234 16.02 17.73 -14.90
CA SER A 234 16.96 16.87 -14.19
C SER A 234 16.75 15.39 -14.48
N THR A 235 17.82 14.60 -14.41
CA THR A 235 17.74 13.15 -14.46
C THR A 235 17.04 12.56 -13.23
N PHE A 236 17.01 13.30 -12.10
CA PHE A 236 16.20 12.95 -10.95
C PHE A 236 14.71 12.85 -11.33
N TRP A 237 14.16 13.88 -12.01
CA TRP A 237 12.77 13.88 -12.45
C TRP A 237 12.51 12.75 -13.42
N LEU A 238 13.42 12.49 -14.35
CA LEU A 238 13.29 11.38 -15.29
C LEU A 238 13.17 10.02 -14.59
N TYR A 239 14.00 9.74 -13.58
CA TYR A 239 13.88 8.53 -12.77
C TYR A 239 12.58 8.52 -11.96
N TRP A 240 12.27 9.62 -11.28
CA TRP A 240 11.13 9.70 -10.38
C TRP A 240 9.82 9.50 -11.11
N ARG A 241 9.60 10.26 -12.20
CA ARG A 241 8.38 10.15 -13.00
C ARG A 241 8.21 8.78 -13.64
N THR A 242 9.29 8.17 -14.09
CA THR A 242 9.27 6.83 -14.72
C THR A 242 8.98 5.74 -13.70
N MET A 243 9.61 5.81 -12.53
CA MET A 243 9.44 4.81 -11.48
C MET A 243 8.05 4.83 -10.87
N PHE A 244 7.51 6.03 -10.61
CA PHE A 244 6.25 6.20 -9.89
C PHE A 244 5.10 6.70 -10.77
N ALA A 245 5.29 6.76 -12.09
CA ALA A 245 4.28 7.19 -13.06
C ALA A 245 3.73 8.60 -12.79
N PHE A 246 4.57 9.53 -12.34
CA PHE A 246 4.18 10.93 -12.16
C PHE A 246 4.24 11.72 -13.47
N GLU A 247 3.34 12.69 -13.58
CA GLU A 247 3.35 13.76 -14.57
C GLU A 247 3.33 15.12 -13.86
N ASN A 248 3.75 16.19 -14.56
CA ASN A 248 3.89 17.52 -13.96
C ASN A 248 2.58 18.08 -13.39
N TRP A 249 1.45 17.70 -13.98
CA TRP A 249 0.11 18.11 -13.57
C TRP A 249 -0.51 17.28 -12.44
N HIS A 250 0.20 16.24 -11.97
CA HIS A 250 -0.26 15.44 -10.83
C HIS A 250 -0.16 16.24 -9.51
N SER A 251 -0.82 15.74 -8.47
CA SER A 251 -0.87 16.38 -7.16
C SER A 251 0.51 16.50 -6.50
N ALA A 252 0.87 17.71 -6.09
CA ALA A 252 2.07 17.96 -5.31
C ALA A 252 2.02 17.27 -3.93
N LEU A 253 0.82 17.16 -3.33
CA LEU A 253 0.64 16.44 -2.08
C LEU A 253 0.95 14.96 -2.25
N GLU A 254 0.45 14.33 -3.30
CA GLU A 254 0.72 12.93 -3.58
C GLU A 254 2.23 12.70 -3.76
N MET A 255 2.91 13.53 -4.55
CA MET A 255 4.35 13.46 -4.69
C MET A 255 5.08 13.61 -3.35
N LYS A 256 4.64 14.53 -2.48
CA LYS A 256 5.19 14.67 -1.13
C LYS A 256 5.04 13.39 -0.30
N LEU A 257 3.86 12.74 -0.34
CA LEU A 257 3.62 11.49 0.38
C LEU A 257 4.53 10.37 -0.13
N TYR A 258 4.75 10.29 -1.44
CA TYR A 258 5.73 9.36 -2.03
C TYR A 258 7.15 9.67 -1.56
N PHE A 259 7.56 10.93 -1.51
CA PHE A 259 8.86 11.29 -0.93
C PHE A 259 9.00 10.85 0.52
N GLN A 260 7.99 11.08 1.33
CA GLN A 260 8.00 10.64 2.73
C GLN A 260 8.10 9.13 2.86
N ARG A 261 7.46 8.40 1.95
CA ARG A 261 7.46 6.95 1.93
C ARG A 261 8.78 6.35 1.46
N PHE A 262 9.39 6.95 0.44
CA PHE A 262 10.55 6.38 -0.26
C PHE A 262 11.87 7.12 -0.04
N ILE A 263 11.92 8.08 0.87
CA ILE A 263 13.12 8.93 1.05
C ILE A 263 14.40 8.13 1.32
N HIS A 264 14.30 7.04 2.06
CA HIS A 264 15.43 6.19 2.40
C HIS A 264 15.89 5.29 1.22
N HIS A 265 15.11 5.23 0.15
CA HIS A 265 15.40 4.45 -1.05
C HIS A 265 15.79 5.29 -2.27
N ILE A 266 15.72 6.62 -2.18
CA ILE A 266 15.97 7.51 -3.34
C ILE A 266 17.35 7.22 -3.97
N ALA A 267 18.37 6.95 -3.17
CA ALA A 267 19.70 6.66 -3.68
C ALA A 267 19.78 5.39 -4.55
N GLY A 268 18.84 4.48 -4.41
CA GLY A 268 18.75 3.22 -5.18
C GLY A 268 17.90 3.30 -6.45
N LEU A 269 17.35 4.48 -6.81
CA LEU A 269 16.57 4.64 -8.03
C LEU A 269 17.38 4.39 -9.32
N PRO A 270 18.64 4.84 -9.43
CA PRO A 270 19.40 4.63 -10.67
C PRO A 270 19.84 3.19 -10.93
N ASP A 271 19.86 2.32 -9.93
CA ASP A 271 20.36 0.97 -10.02
C ASP A 271 19.35 -0.10 -9.55
N PHE A 272 18.11 0.29 -9.31
CA PHE A 272 17.02 -0.56 -8.78
C PHE A 272 17.33 -1.29 -7.46
N SER A 273 18.43 -0.97 -6.78
CA SER A 273 18.79 -1.66 -5.53
C SER A 273 17.76 -1.48 -4.41
N ALA A 274 16.94 -0.43 -4.51
CA ALA A 274 15.80 -0.21 -3.62
C ALA A 274 14.67 -1.24 -3.80
N LEU A 275 14.52 -1.80 -5.00
CA LEU A 275 13.44 -2.68 -5.36
C LEU A 275 13.79 -4.13 -5.06
N LYS A 276 12.77 -4.88 -4.66
CA LYS A 276 12.85 -6.30 -4.35
C LYS A 276 11.83 -7.07 -5.18
N PHE A 277 12.18 -8.29 -5.52
CA PHE A 277 11.35 -9.14 -6.35
C PHE A 277 11.05 -10.45 -5.64
N THR A 278 9.98 -11.09 -6.07
CA THR A 278 9.66 -12.48 -5.75
C THR A 278 10.32 -13.43 -6.75
N ARG A 279 10.42 -14.71 -6.39
CA ARG A 279 11.04 -15.73 -7.24
C ARG A 279 10.27 -15.98 -8.53
N TYR A 280 8.95 -15.95 -8.42
CA TYR A 280 8.02 -16.07 -9.54
C TYR A 280 7.21 -14.79 -9.66
N ASN A 281 6.19 -14.75 -10.51
CA ASN A 281 5.23 -13.66 -10.56
C ASN A 281 4.47 -13.53 -9.22
N GLN A 282 3.78 -12.41 -9.04
CA GLN A 282 3.09 -12.11 -7.78
C GLN A 282 1.95 -13.09 -7.47
N TYR A 283 1.30 -13.63 -8.50
CA TYR A 283 0.25 -14.61 -8.30
C TYR A 283 0.81 -15.87 -7.63
N GLU A 284 1.84 -16.47 -8.23
CA GLU A 284 2.45 -17.71 -7.74
C GLU A 284 3.14 -17.52 -6.39
N SER A 285 3.81 -16.38 -6.20
CA SER A 285 4.64 -16.15 -5.02
C SER A 285 3.87 -15.62 -3.82
N LEU A 286 2.76 -14.91 -4.02
CA LEU A 286 2.04 -14.19 -2.95
C LEU A 286 0.57 -14.59 -2.88
N ILE A 287 -0.15 -14.50 -3.99
CA ILE A 287 -1.61 -14.69 -4.01
C ILE A 287 -1.98 -16.14 -3.76
N LEU A 288 -1.38 -17.06 -4.51
CA LEU A 288 -1.69 -18.48 -4.38
C LEU A 288 -1.38 -19.04 -2.99
N PRO A 289 -0.25 -18.71 -2.33
CA PRO A 289 -0.03 -19.11 -0.94
C PRO A 289 -1.07 -18.57 0.02
N MET A 290 -1.50 -17.30 -0.12
CA MET A 290 -2.57 -16.73 0.71
C MET A 290 -3.90 -17.44 0.48
N GLN A 291 -4.27 -17.69 -0.77
CA GLN A 291 -5.47 -18.44 -1.12
C GLN A 291 -5.45 -19.83 -0.49
N LYS A 292 -4.34 -20.56 -0.62
CA LYS A 292 -4.19 -21.89 -0.02
C LYS A 292 -4.27 -21.89 1.50
N TYR A 293 -3.70 -20.88 2.14
CA TYR A 293 -3.82 -20.67 3.58
C TYR A 293 -5.28 -20.45 3.99
N LEU A 294 -6.00 -19.61 3.27
CA LEU A 294 -7.39 -19.29 3.53
C LEU A 294 -8.33 -20.48 3.25
N GLU A 295 -8.11 -21.20 2.15
CA GLU A 295 -8.86 -22.45 1.82
C GLU A 295 -8.65 -23.49 2.94
N ALA A 296 -7.43 -23.64 3.43
CA ALA A 296 -7.14 -24.57 4.53
C ALA A 296 -7.80 -24.15 5.86
N ALA A 297 -8.06 -22.85 6.04
CA ALA A 297 -8.81 -22.32 7.17
C ALA A 297 -10.34 -22.43 6.98
N GLY A 298 -10.82 -22.86 5.82
CA GLY A 298 -12.26 -23.02 5.51
C GLY A 298 -12.91 -21.77 4.92
N VAL A 299 -12.15 -20.77 4.48
CA VAL A 299 -12.71 -19.56 3.87
C VAL A 299 -13.41 -19.88 2.55
N ASP A 300 -14.61 -19.34 2.37
CA ASP A 300 -15.48 -19.55 1.22
C ASP A 300 -15.14 -18.56 0.09
N PHE A 301 -14.55 -19.09 -0.98
CA PHE A 301 -14.28 -18.32 -2.20
C PHE A 301 -15.43 -18.50 -3.20
N GLN A 302 -16.19 -17.44 -3.43
CA GLN A 302 -17.29 -17.40 -4.37
C GLN A 302 -16.85 -16.70 -5.66
N PHE A 303 -16.22 -17.45 -6.57
CA PHE A 303 -15.88 -16.98 -7.91
C PHE A 303 -17.13 -16.76 -8.78
N HIS A 304 -16.99 -16.03 -9.88
CA HIS A 304 -18.07 -15.64 -10.78
C HIS A 304 -19.21 -14.91 -10.05
N THR A 305 -18.87 -14.20 -8.97
CA THR A 305 -19.79 -13.42 -8.14
C THR A 305 -19.43 -11.94 -8.25
N GLU A 306 -20.06 -11.26 -9.19
CA GLU A 306 -19.91 -9.82 -9.42
C GLU A 306 -20.80 -9.04 -8.45
N VAL A 307 -20.21 -8.38 -7.47
CA VAL A 307 -20.96 -7.46 -6.59
C VAL A 307 -21.25 -6.18 -7.37
N THR A 308 -22.52 -5.86 -7.52
CA THR A 308 -22.98 -4.68 -8.26
C THR A 308 -23.32 -3.51 -7.34
N ASN A 309 -23.73 -3.79 -6.09
CA ASN A 309 -24.06 -2.74 -5.13
C ASN A 309 -23.95 -3.26 -3.69
N VAL A 310 -23.69 -2.34 -2.76
CA VAL A 310 -23.88 -2.53 -1.32
C VAL A 310 -24.95 -1.54 -0.88
N VAL A 311 -26.08 -2.06 -0.43
CA VAL A 311 -27.23 -1.26 0.00
C VAL A 311 -27.00 -0.78 1.42
N PHE A 312 -27.20 0.52 1.65
CA PHE A 312 -27.05 1.14 2.97
C PHE A 312 -28.36 1.72 3.47
N GLU A 313 -28.63 1.48 4.73
CA GLU A 313 -29.72 2.12 5.46
C GLU A 313 -29.18 3.08 6.53
N ARG A 314 -30.00 4.05 6.92
CA ARG A 314 -29.72 4.87 8.10
C ARG A 314 -30.45 4.28 9.30
N LYS A 315 -29.68 3.85 10.30
CA LYS A 315 -30.21 3.33 11.56
C LYS A 315 -29.50 4.06 12.71
N ASP A 316 -30.26 4.73 13.56
CA ASP A 316 -29.75 5.51 14.70
C ASP A 316 -28.63 6.53 14.32
N GLY A 317 -28.81 7.20 13.18
CA GLY A 317 -27.84 8.16 12.64
C GLY A 317 -26.57 7.58 12.02
N LYS A 318 -26.43 6.25 11.99
CA LYS A 318 -25.31 5.53 11.37
C LYS A 318 -25.70 5.01 9.99
N LYS A 319 -24.70 4.86 9.12
CA LYS A 319 -24.84 4.09 7.87
C LYS A 319 -24.58 2.62 8.20
N VAL A 320 -25.54 1.76 7.87
CA VAL A 320 -25.46 0.31 8.09
C VAL A 320 -25.68 -0.36 6.74
N ALA A 321 -24.79 -1.29 6.36
CA ALA A 321 -25.01 -2.12 5.19
C ALA A 321 -26.14 -3.11 5.49
N SER A 322 -27.17 -3.15 4.63
CA SER A 322 -28.36 -3.99 4.81
C SER A 322 -28.46 -5.13 3.79
N ALA A 323 -27.82 -4.98 2.63
CA ALA A 323 -27.76 -6.05 1.64
C ALA A 323 -26.54 -5.86 0.70
N ILE A 324 -26.13 -6.96 0.08
CA ILE A 324 -25.21 -6.97 -1.06
C ILE A 324 -25.98 -7.47 -2.27
N GLU A 325 -26.00 -6.68 -3.34
CA GLU A 325 -26.56 -7.07 -4.63
C GLU A 325 -25.42 -7.60 -5.50
N CYS A 326 -25.60 -8.76 -6.10
CA CYS A 326 -24.56 -9.38 -6.92
C CYS A 326 -25.16 -10.19 -8.07
N LYS A 327 -24.32 -10.53 -9.04
CA LYS A 327 -24.63 -11.50 -10.09
C LYS A 327 -23.75 -12.72 -9.90
N VAL A 328 -24.36 -13.86 -9.67
CA VAL A 328 -23.65 -15.14 -9.57
C VAL A 328 -23.84 -15.90 -10.87
N ASN A 329 -22.76 -16.13 -11.61
CA ASN A 329 -22.80 -16.68 -12.96
C ASN A 329 -23.80 -15.93 -13.88
N GLY A 330 -23.83 -14.58 -13.76
CA GLY A 330 -24.73 -13.71 -14.53
C GLY A 330 -26.18 -13.65 -14.01
N VAL A 331 -26.54 -14.39 -12.98
CA VAL A 331 -27.90 -14.38 -12.36
C VAL A 331 -27.90 -13.45 -11.15
N GLU A 332 -28.83 -12.50 -11.12
CA GLU A 332 -28.98 -11.57 -10.00
C GLU A 332 -29.35 -12.30 -8.71
N LYS A 333 -28.65 -11.96 -7.65
CA LYS A 333 -28.86 -12.42 -6.28
C LYS A 333 -28.68 -11.29 -5.28
N GLY A 334 -29.38 -11.40 -4.13
CA GLY A 334 -29.17 -10.53 -2.97
C GLY A 334 -28.72 -11.33 -1.77
N ILE A 335 -27.75 -10.81 -1.03
CA ILE A 335 -27.34 -11.31 0.28
C ILE A 335 -27.88 -10.32 1.31
N LEU A 336 -28.81 -10.75 2.15
CA LEU A 336 -29.32 -9.92 3.25
C LEU A 336 -28.31 -9.92 4.38
N LEU A 337 -28.05 -8.74 4.91
CA LEU A 337 -27.07 -8.52 5.99
C LEU A 337 -27.79 -8.22 7.30
N THR A 338 -27.16 -8.60 8.38
CA THR A 338 -27.55 -8.32 9.75
C THR A 338 -26.55 -7.40 10.43
N GLU A 339 -26.83 -6.97 11.66
CA GLU A 339 -25.88 -6.17 12.46
C GLU A 339 -24.62 -6.96 12.88
N LYS A 340 -24.63 -8.27 12.70
CA LYS A 340 -23.49 -9.16 12.98
C LYS A 340 -22.56 -9.31 11.78
N ASP A 341 -22.97 -8.84 10.61
CA ASP A 341 -22.19 -9.00 9.38
C ASP A 341 -21.23 -7.81 9.16
N LEU A 342 -20.05 -8.13 8.67
CA LEU A 342 -19.02 -7.17 8.29
C LEU A 342 -18.90 -7.16 6.76
N VAL A 343 -18.80 -5.97 6.16
CA VAL A 343 -18.59 -5.83 4.72
C VAL A 343 -17.30 -5.07 4.48
N PHE A 344 -16.41 -5.67 3.71
CA PHE A 344 -15.15 -5.08 3.27
C PHE A 344 -15.23 -4.82 1.76
N VAL A 345 -15.14 -3.56 1.37
CA VAL A 345 -15.12 -3.15 -0.03
C VAL A 345 -13.70 -2.72 -0.39
N THR A 346 -13.04 -3.49 -1.23
CA THR A 346 -11.62 -3.29 -1.55
C THR A 346 -11.34 -3.03 -3.02
N ASN A 347 -12.38 -2.97 -3.85
CA ASN A 347 -12.28 -2.61 -5.26
C ASN A 347 -11.97 -1.10 -5.43
N GLY A 348 -11.67 -0.70 -6.65
CA GLY A 348 -11.39 0.71 -6.98
C GLY A 348 -9.90 1.06 -7.03
N SER A 349 -9.03 0.08 -7.28
CA SER A 349 -7.61 0.36 -7.56
C SER A 349 -7.44 1.06 -8.90
N CYS A 350 -6.31 1.75 -9.08
CA CYS A 350 -5.98 2.42 -10.36
C CYS A 350 -5.88 1.45 -11.54
N THR A 351 -5.77 0.15 -11.28
CA THR A 351 -5.69 -0.90 -12.30
C THR A 351 -6.99 -1.68 -12.48
N GLU A 352 -8.07 -1.32 -11.78
CA GLU A 352 -9.35 -2.03 -11.84
C GLU A 352 -9.94 -2.07 -13.26
N GLY A 353 -9.85 -0.96 -14.00
CA GLY A 353 -10.29 -0.87 -15.40
C GLY A 353 -9.37 -1.55 -16.41
N THR A 354 -8.27 -2.19 -15.97
CA THR A 354 -7.33 -2.87 -16.87
C THR A 354 -7.94 -4.15 -17.41
N VAL A 355 -7.93 -4.29 -18.72
CA VAL A 355 -8.37 -5.49 -19.42
C VAL A 355 -7.21 -6.14 -20.16
N TYR A 356 -7.31 -7.45 -20.39
CA TYR A 356 -6.33 -8.12 -21.24
C TYR A 356 -6.43 -7.59 -22.67
N GLY A 357 -5.28 -7.26 -23.25
CA GLY A 357 -5.20 -6.82 -24.63
C GLY A 357 -5.66 -7.90 -25.59
N LEU A 358 -6.43 -7.52 -26.58
CA LEU A 358 -6.77 -8.38 -27.71
C LEU A 358 -5.78 -8.12 -28.86
N SER A 359 -5.41 -9.16 -29.59
CA SER A 359 -4.47 -9.03 -30.71
C SER A 359 -4.89 -8.07 -31.82
N LEU A 360 -6.15 -7.66 -31.83
CA LEU A 360 -6.73 -6.75 -32.80
C LEU A 360 -6.81 -5.29 -32.35
N ILE A 361 -6.49 -4.99 -31.09
CA ILE A 361 -6.67 -3.63 -30.51
C ILE A 361 -5.75 -2.59 -31.16
N HIS A 362 -4.60 -2.98 -31.58
CA HIS A 362 -3.62 -2.06 -32.19
C HIS A 362 -3.89 -1.70 -33.64
N ILE A 363 -4.95 -2.18 -34.21
CA ILE A 363 -5.40 -1.81 -35.54
C ILE A 363 -6.24 -0.54 -35.52
#